data_6db2085f01fb637d48b0cc16e6a7186b
#
_entry.id   6db2085f01fb637d48b0cc16e6a7186b
#
_cell.length_a   1.000
_cell.length_b   1.000
_cell.length_c   1.000
_cell.angle_alpha   90.00
_cell.angle_beta   90.00
_cell.angle_gamma   90.00
#
_symmetry.space_group_name_H-M   'P 1'
#
loop_
_entity.id
_entity.type
_entity.pdbx_description
1 polymer ?
#
loop_
_entity_poly.entity_id
_entity_poly.type
_entity_poly.pdbx_seq_one_letter_code
_entity_poly.pdbx_strand_id
1 'polypeptide(L)'
;MKPVQSDYYQRLFPEVVVESKNAKKWYTSVGGGLYAVSAAGQVTGFGAGQVNDPYRERREMGDFIPAWESDFAGAIVIDDPIKPEDALSETIRERVNNRFESTIRNRVNSRNTPIIIIMQRLHEHDLCGYLQEIEPEEWTVLSLPCIWHDENGQEQPLWEFKHTLEELHKIERSNSFVFETQYMQNPKPLEGLMYGEFKTYDIIPYAASMKRKNYTDTADTGSDYLCSICYTETPIGNFVTDILYTQKPMEYTEPATAEMLSRNKTEICYVESNNGGRSFGRNVEAQCRIIGNNFTSFNPFTQTANKRVRIFTRSNEVQNLIYFPTGWEHKWPEFASHVKSYRKQQEFNSHDDAEDALTGVIEKRGYFNNEEDLDKEDLGIW
;
A
#
# COMPACT_ATOMS: atom_id res chain seq x y z
N MET A 1 25.27 -8.53 -13.81
CA MET A 1 25.96 -9.17 -14.97
C MET A 1 26.26 -8.17 -16.09
N LYS A 2 25.28 -7.50 -16.71
CA LYS A 2 25.51 -6.53 -17.79
C LYS A 2 26.59 -5.45 -17.51
N PRO A 3 26.66 -4.81 -16.33
CA PRO A 3 27.72 -3.84 -16.04
C PRO A 3 29.13 -4.43 -16.10
N VAL A 4 29.31 -5.65 -15.56
CA VAL A 4 30.62 -6.35 -15.57
C VAL A 4 31.05 -6.77 -16.99
N GLN A 5 30.08 -6.95 -17.89
CA GLN A 5 30.30 -7.30 -19.30
C GLN A 5 30.34 -6.08 -20.24
N SER A 6 30.26 -4.84 -19.69
CA SER A 6 30.34 -3.63 -20.51
C SER A 6 31.78 -3.38 -21.01
N ASP A 7 31.92 -2.79 -22.18
CA ASP A 7 33.22 -2.44 -22.76
C ASP A 7 34.04 -1.52 -21.82
N TYR A 8 33.34 -0.68 -21.05
CA TYR A 8 34.00 0.20 -20.08
C TYR A 8 34.61 -0.62 -18.93
N TYR A 9 33.85 -1.54 -18.33
CA TYR A 9 34.34 -2.38 -17.24
C TYR A 9 35.46 -3.31 -17.71
N GLN A 10 35.30 -3.91 -18.87
CA GLN A 10 36.29 -4.84 -19.45
C GLN A 10 37.61 -4.16 -19.85
N ARG A 11 37.57 -2.87 -20.13
CA ARG A 11 38.81 -2.06 -20.34
C ARG A 11 39.56 -1.83 -19.03
N LEU A 12 38.86 -1.69 -17.92
CA LEU A 12 39.47 -1.45 -16.61
C LEU A 12 39.94 -2.77 -15.95
N PHE A 13 39.20 -3.84 -16.18
CA PHE A 13 39.42 -5.15 -15.55
C PHE A 13 39.32 -6.27 -16.59
N PRO A 14 40.29 -6.37 -17.52
CA PRO A 14 40.25 -7.32 -18.62
C PRO A 14 40.30 -8.80 -18.18
N GLU A 15 40.84 -9.06 -17.00
CA GLU A 15 40.92 -10.42 -16.42
C GLU A 15 39.59 -10.92 -15.83
N VAL A 16 38.62 -10.02 -15.59
CA VAL A 16 37.34 -10.37 -14.98
C VAL A 16 36.36 -10.83 -16.03
N VAL A 17 36.21 -12.12 -16.20
CA VAL A 17 35.27 -12.76 -17.14
C VAL A 17 34.11 -13.38 -16.37
N VAL A 18 32.88 -13.16 -16.83
CA VAL A 18 31.69 -13.83 -16.26
C VAL A 18 31.59 -15.25 -16.79
N GLU A 19 31.68 -16.24 -15.92
CA GLU A 19 31.72 -17.66 -16.29
C GLU A 19 30.34 -18.31 -16.45
N SER A 20 29.28 -17.67 -15.91
CA SER A 20 27.95 -18.24 -15.91
C SER A 20 26.94 -17.35 -16.66
N LYS A 21 25.96 -17.99 -17.33
CA LYS A 21 24.84 -17.29 -18.00
C LYS A 21 23.63 -17.06 -17.09
N ASN A 22 23.63 -17.54 -15.85
CA ASN A 22 22.51 -17.38 -14.94
C ASN A 22 22.52 -15.97 -14.33
N ALA A 23 21.48 -15.17 -14.59
CA ALA A 23 21.39 -13.78 -14.10
C ALA A 23 21.29 -13.67 -12.56
N LYS A 24 20.78 -14.71 -11.90
CA LYS A 24 20.59 -14.71 -10.41
C LYS A 24 21.77 -15.30 -9.65
N LYS A 25 22.60 -16.10 -10.33
CA LYS A 25 23.76 -16.73 -9.72
C LYS A 25 24.87 -16.86 -10.74
N TRP A 26 25.95 -16.11 -10.56
CA TRP A 26 27.08 -16.12 -11.48
C TRP A 26 28.38 -15.86 -10.73
N TYR A 27 29.46 -16.29 -11.33
CA TYR A 27 30.82 -16.15 -10.84
C TYR A 27 31.69 -15.50 -11.90
N THR A 28 32.84 -15.00 -11.47
CA THR A 28 33.88 -14.49 -12.34
C THR A 28 35.13 -15.36 -12.30
N SER A 29 35.93 -15.28 -13.35
CA SER A 29 37.24 -15.97 -13.48
C SER A 29 38.21 -15.69 -12.32
N VAL A 30 38.03 -14.59 -11.62
CA VAL A 30 38.87 -14.16 -10.48
C VAL A 30 38.24 -14.49 -9.11
N GLY A 31 37.27 -15.39 -9.07
CA GLY A 31 36.66 -15.88 -7.82
C GLY A 31 35.56 -15.00 -7.22
N GLY A 32 35.24 -13.84 -7.82
CA GLY A 32 34.09 -13.04 -7.43
C GLY A 32 32.77 -13.66 -7.89
N GLY A 33 31.65 -13.23 -7.30
CA GLY A 33 30.34 -13.73 -7.72
C GLY A 33 29.18 -12.94 -7.13
N LEU A 34 27.98 -13.22 -7.67
CA LEU A 34 26.73 -12.68 -7.17
C LEU A 34 25.70 -13.81 -7.05
N TYR A 35 24.97 -13.80 -5.94
CA TYR A 35 23.80 -14.64 -5.73
C TYR A 35 22.61 -13.78 -5.31
N ALA A 36 21.60 -13.67 -6.19
CA ALA A 36 20.39 -12.90 -5.95
C ALA A 36 19.19 -13.81 -5.72
N VAL A 37 18.46 -13.56 -4.63
CA VAL A 37 17.25 -14.29 -4.26
C VAL A 37 16.15 -13.32 -3.86
N SER A 38 14.90 -13.74 -3.97
CA SER A 38 13.78 -12.97 -3.40
C SER A 38 13.82 -13.00 -1.87
N ALA A 39 13.16 -12.03 -1.23
CA ALA A 39 13.10 -11.94 0.24
C ALA A 39 12.62 -13.24 0.93
N ALA A 40 11.74 -14.01 0.29
CA ALA A 40 11.30 -15.33 0.77
C ALA A 40 12.13 -16.52 0.24
N GLY A 41 13.13 -16.28 -0.62
CA GLY A 41 13.92 -17.32 -1.26
C GLY A 41 14.89 -18.04 -0.30
N GLN A 42 15.38 -19.20 -0.74
CA GLN A 42 16.31 -19.99 0.05
C GLN A 42 17.73 -19.39 -0.02
N VAL A 43 18.25 -18.93 1.10
CA VAL A 43 19.62 -18.40 1.25
C VAL A 43 20.56 -19.36 2.00
N THR A 44 20.06 -20.51 2.44
CA THR A 44 20.85 -21.52 3.15
C THR A 44 21.91 -22.15 2.23
N GLY A 45 23.11 -22.34 2.75
CA GLY A 45 24.25 -22.88 1.99
C GLY A 45 25.07 -21.83 1.22
N PHE A 46 24.73 -20.55 1.36
CA PHE A 46 25.51 -19.42 0.84
C PHE A 46 25.90 -18.49 1.98
N GLY A 47 27.13 -17.97 1.93
CA GLY A 47 27.63 -16.94 2.79
C GLY A 47 28.27 -15.84 1.93
N ALA A 48 28.21 -14.60 2.42
CA ALA A 48 28.88 -13.46 1.78
C ALA A 48 30.25 -13.24 2.39
N GLY A 49 31.19 -12.82 1.57
CA GLY A 49 32.56 -12.54 1.97
C GLY A 49 33.47 -13.79 1.91
N GLN A 50 34.73 -13.55 2.17
CA GLN A 50 35.74 -14.62 2.19
C GLN A 50 35.72 -15.34 3.55
N VAL A 51 35.96 -16.65 3.52
CA VAL A 51 36.08 -17.51 4.74
C VAL A 51 37.44 -17.32 5.40
N ASN A 52 38.47 -17.09 4.59
CA ASN A 52 39.83 -16.90 5.07
C ASN A 52 40.25 -15.43 4.92
N ASP A 53 41.05 -14.93 5.86
CA ASP A 53 41.66 -13.61 5.77
C ASP A 53 42.90 -13.67 4.84
N PRO A 54 42.81 -13.15 3.60
CA PRO A 54 43.93 -13.21 2.65
C PRO A 54 45.11 -12.35 3.06
N TYR A 55 44.89 -11.41 4.00
CA TYR A 55 45.91 -10.48 4.46
C TYR A 55 46.46 -10.81 5.85
N ARG A 56 46.06 -11.93 6.43
CA ARG A 56 46.43 -12.33 7.78
C ARG A 56 47.96 -12.39 7.94
N GLU A 57 48.63 -13.09 7.03
CA GLU A 57 50.08 -13.23 7.07
C GLU A 57 50.79 -11.87 6.91
N ARG A 58 50.31 -11.02 6.02
CA ARG A 58 50.86 -9.66 5.80
C ARG A 58 50.68 -8.81 7.05
N ARG A 59 49.52 -8.87 7.71
CA ARG A 59 49.25 -8.14 8.96
C ARG A 59 50.11 -8.67 10.11
N GLU A 60 50.28 -9.96 10.21
CA GLU A 60 51.17 -10.59 11.23
C GLU A 60 52.63 -10.21 11.01
N MET A 61 53.06 -9.95 9.78
CA MET A 61 54.37 -9.42 9.43
C MET A 61 54.52 -7.91 9.62
N GLY A 62 53.45 -7.20 9.96
CA GLY A 62 53.47 -5.76 10.15
C GLY A 62 53.40 -4.93 8.83
N ASP A 63 53.05 -5.55 7.73
CA ASP A 63 52.89 -4.86 6.45
C ASP A 63 51.77 -3.84 6.49
N PHE A 64 52.03 -2.64 5.92
CA PHE A 64 50.97 -1.65 5.71
C PHE A 64 50.07 -2.11 4.57
N ILE A 65 48.79 -2.35 4.90
CA ILE A 65 47.73 -2.63 3.92
C ILE A 65 46.93 -1.36 3.72
N PRO A 66 46.96 -0.70 2.53
CA PRO A 66 46.17 0.47 2.28
C PRO A 66 44.66 0.18 2.43
N ALA A 67 43.89 1.15 2.93
CA ALA A 67 42.45 1.00 3.16
C ALA A 67 41.66 0.60 1.90
N TRP A 68 42.14 0.97 0.71
CA TRP A 68 41.55 0.59 -0.58
C TRP A 68 41.95 -0.83 -1.03
N GLU A 69 43.00 -1.41 -0.48
CA GLU A 69 43.39 -2.83 -0.64
C GLU A 69 42.72 -3.72 0.42
N SER A 70 42.12 -3.07 1.44
CA SER A 70 41.65 -3.75 2.64
C SER A 70 40.34 -4.51 2.40
N ASP A 71 40.27 -5.62 3.02
CA ASP A 71 39.19 -6.36 3.69
C ASP A 71 37.79 -6.43 3.06
N PHE A 72 37.43 -5.68 2.03
CA PHE A 72 36.16 -5.84 1.35
C PHE A 72 36.20 -7.11 0.48
N ALA A 73 35.58 -8.17 1.02
CA ALA A 73 35.55 -9.47 0.37
C ALA A 73 34.14 -9.89 -0.06
N GLY A 74 33.23 -8.93 -0.10
CA GLY A 74 31.82 -9.13 -0.44
C GLY A 74 30.90 -8.48 0.57
N ALA A 75 29.60 -8.45 0.27
CA ALA A 75 28.56 -7.86 1.10
C ALA A 75 27.24 -8.65 1.00
N ILE A 76 26.41 -8.53 2.01
CA ILE A 76 24.99 -8.83 1.91
C ILE A 76 24.28 -7.51 1.55
N VAL A 77 23.53 -7.50 0.46
CA VAL A 77 22.68 -6.37 0.07
C VAL A 77 21.23 -6.81 0.15
N ILE A 78 20.44 -6.11 0.95
CA ILE A 78 19.00 -6.30 1.11
C ILE A 78 18.31 -5.11 0.47
N ASP A 79 17.54 -5.36 -0.57
CA ASP A 79 16.88 -4.34 -1.37
C ASP A 79 15.37 -4.52 -1.23
N ASP A 80 14.67 -3.50 -0.74
CA ASP A 80 13.23 -3.48 -0.47
C ASP A 80 12.71 -4.77 0.20
N PRO A 81 13.08 -5.06 1.46
CA PRO A 81 12.76 -6.31 2.14
C PRO A 81 11.26 -6.52 2.39
N ILE A 82 10.48 -5.47 2.35
CA ILE A 82 9.03 -5.44 2.55
C ILE A 82 8.37 -4.53 1.50
N LYS A 83 7.20 -4.94 1.02
CA LYS A 83 6.43 -4.11 0.09
C LYS A 83 5.61 -3.05 0.83
N PRO A 84 5.32 -1.89 0.20
CA PRO A 84 4.51 -0.84 0.83
C PRO A 84 3.14 -1.34 1.35
N GLU A 85 2.45 -2.17 0.56
CA GLU A 85 1.15 -2.75 0.93
C GLU A 85 1.21 -3.71 2.12
N ASP A 86 2.35 -4.31 2.37
CA ASP A 86 2.58 -5.27 3.47
C ASP A 86 3.08 -4.60 4.75
N ALA A 87 3.62 -3.37 4.64
CA ALA A 87 4.30 -2.69 5.73
C ALA A 87 3.36 -2.27 6.89
N LEU A 88 2.05 -2.14 6.63
CA LEU A 88 1.06 -1.86 7.66
C LEU A 88 0.67 -3.10 8.48
N SER A 89 0.99 -4.31 8.00
CA SER A 89 0.75 -5.56 8.72
C SER A 89 1.86 -5.85 9.71
N GLU A 90 1.55 -5.83 11.01
CA GLU A 90 2.49 -6.18 12.08
C GLU A 90 3.09 -7.57 11.88
N THR A 91 2.25 -8.58 11.62
CA THR A 91 2.69 -9.96 11.38
C THR A 91 3.68 -10.07 10.22
N ILE A 92 3.52 -9.27 9.16
CA ILE A 92 4.47 -9.30 8.04
C ILE A 92 5.76 -8.58 8.41
N ARG A 93 5.69 -7.43 9.09
CA ARG A 93 6.89 -6.73 9.60
C ARG A 93 7.71 -7.63 10.52
N GLU A 94 7.08 -8.24 11.52
CA GLU A 94 7.74 -9.19 12.43
C GLU A 94 8.37 -10.36 11.70
N ARG A 95 7.70 -10.91 10.68
CA ARG A 95 8.27 -11.98 9.86
C ARG A 95 9.54 -11.54 9.11
N VAL A 96 9.56 -10.31 8.58
CA VAL A 96 10.73 -9.74 7.91
C VAL A 96 11.88 -9.55 8.92
N ASN A 97 11.59 -8.95 10.08
CA ASN A 97 12.57 -8.69 11.13
C ASN A 97 13.15 -10.02 11.68
N ASN A 98 12.28 -10.98 12.01
CA ASN A 98 12.70 -12.31 12.47
C ASN A 98 13.52 -13.08 11.43
N ARG A 99 13.19 -12.93 10.13
CA ARG A 99 13.98 -13.54 9.06
C ARG A 99 15.37 -12.92 8.95
N PHE A 100 15.47 -11.61 9.10
CA PHE A 100 16.77 -10.94 9.15
C PHE A 100 17.63 -11.54 10.27
N GLU A 101 17.13 -11.57 11.50
CA GLU A 101 17.84 -12.06 12.67
C GLU A 101 18.19 -13.56 12.57
N SER A 102 17.21 -14.39 12.23
CA SER A 102 17.40 -15.84 12.27
C SER A 102 18.15 -16.41 11.06
N THR A 103 18.11 -15.72 9.93
CA THR A 103 18.59 -16.31 8.67
C THR A 103 19.64 -15.45 7.97
N ILE A 104 19.32 -14.17 7.69
CA ILE A 104 20.16 -13.35 6.79
C ILE A 104 21.44 -12.89 7.51
N ARG A 105 21.30 -12.38 8.71
CA ARG A 105 22.42 -11.89 9.54
C ARG A 105 23.54 -12.93 9.69
N ASN A 106 23.18 -14.21 9.78
CA ASN A 106 24.11 -15.32 9.93
C ASN A 106 24.77 -15.77 8.61
N ARG A 107 24.60 -15.02 7.52
CA ARG A 107 25.20 -15.35 6.21
C ARG A 107 26.51 -14.62 5.93
N VAL A 108 26.99 -13.82 6.85
CA VAL A 108 28.34 -13.23 6.76
C VAL A 108 29.39 -14.26 7.10
N ASN A 109 30.43 -14.39 6.27
CA ASN A 109 31.54 -15.31 6.51
C ASN A 109 32.62 -14.71 7.42
N SER A 110 32.62 -13.40 7.61
CA SER A 110 33.51 -12.70 8.50
C SER A 110 32.83 -11.47 9.14
N ARG A 111 33.37 -11.04 10.30
CA ARG A 111 32.93 -9.81 10.97
C ARG A 111 33.12 -8.53 10.14
N ASN A 112 33.97 -8.59 9.11
CA ASN A 112 34.25 -7.46 8.22
C ASN A 112 33.35 -7.45 6.98
N THR A 113 32.46 -8.44 6.82
CA THR A 113 31.50 -8.48 5.71
C THR A 113 30.35 -7.54 6.00
N PRO A 114 30.17 -6.43 5.27
CA PRO A 114 29.11 -5.50 5.53
C PRO A 114 27.74 -6.06 5.13
N ILE A 115 26.72 -5.61 5.87
CA ILE A 115 25.32 -5.79 5.53
C ILE A 115 24.79 -4.41 5.14
N ILE A 116 24.22 -4.29 3.94
CA ILE A 116 23.70 -3.05 3.38
C ILE A 116 22.19 -3.24 3.18
N ILE A 117 21.39 -2.36 3.78
CA ILE A 117 19.94 -2.37 3.63
C ILE A 117 19.54 -1.10 2.86
N ILE A 118 18.85 -1.30 1.75
CA ILE A 118 18.33 -0.23 0.89
C ILE A 118 16.81 -0.38 0.90
N MET A 119 16.10 0.63 1.40
CA MET A 119 14.64 0.62 1.40
C MET A 119 14.08 2.04 1.60
N GLN A 120 12.84 2.21 1.19
CA GLN A 120 12.04 3.34 1.65
C GLN A 120 11.56 3.05 3.09
N ARG A 121 11.46 4.08 3.93
CA ARG A 121 10.80 3.95 5.21
C ARG A 121 9.30 3.82 4.98
N LEU A 122 8.71 2.80 5.56
CA LEU A 122 7.30 2.44 5.35
C LEU A 122 6.50 2.40 6.65
N HIS A 123 7.17 2.16 7.76
CA HIS A 123 6.61 2.11 9.11
C HIS A 123 7.71 2.37 10.13
N GLU A 124 7.37 2.89 11.32
CA GLU A 124 8.34 3.13 12.39
C GLU A 124 9.09 1.85 12.79
N HIS A 125 8.40 0.69 12.81
CA HIS A 125 8.95 -0.64 13.11
C HIS A 125 9.20 -1.48 11.84
N ASP A 126 9.49 -0.87 10.69
CA ASP A 126 10.04 -1.57 9.53
C ASP A 126 11.46 -2.08 9.85
N LEU A 127 12.08 -2.86 8.98
CA LEU A 127 13.39 -3.45 9.28
C LEU A 127 14.43 -2.40 9.69
N CYS A 128 14.49 -1.25 9.01
CA CYS A 128 15.43 -0.19 9.38
C CYS A 128 15.08 0.43 10.73
N GLY A 129 13.79 0.68 11.02
CA GLY A 129 13.36 1.19 12.31
C GLY A 129 13.65 0.23 13.46
N TYR A 130 13.32 -1.04 13.26
CA TYR A 130 13.62 -2.12 14.22
C TYR A 130 15.11 -2.17 14.57
N LEU A 131 16.00 -2.15 13.57
CA LEU A 131 17.44 -2.21 13.79
C LEU A 131 17.99 -0.96 14.47
N GLN A 132 17.48 0.22 14.13
CA GLN A 132 17.85 1.46 14.80
C GLN A 132 17.40 1.51 16.26
N GLU A 133 16.30 0.83 16.60
CA GLU A 133 15.79 0.73 17.97
C GLU A 133 16.63 -0.22 18.83
N ILE A 134 16.94 -1.43 18.32
CA ILE A 134 17.63 -2.46 19.11
C ILE A 134 19.16 -2.34 19.09
N GLU A 135 19.75 -1.75 18.05
CA GLU A 135 21.19 -1.64 17.82
C GLU A 135 21.58 -0.27 17.26
N PRO A 136 21.26 0.83 17.93
CA PRO A 136 21.42 2.19 17.39
C PRO A 136 22.86 2.56 17.02
N GLU A 137 23.87 1.97 17.68
CA GLU A 137 25.29 2.28 17.46
C GLU A 137 25.95 1.37 16.40
N GLU A 138 25.31 0.26 16.02
CA GLU A 138 25.88 -0.70 15.07
C GLU A 138 25.62 -0.34 13.61
N TRP A 139 24.69 0.58 13.35
CA TRP A 139 24.23 0.92 12.02
C TRP A 139 24.56 2.37 11.63
N THR A 140 25.21 2.53 10.47
CA THR A 140 25.34 3.85 9.84
C THR A 140 24.11 4.09 8.97
N VAL A 141 23.33 5.13 9.29
CA VAL A 141 22.09 5.48 8.59
C VAL A 141 22.35 6.64 7.62
N LEU A 142 22.05 6.39 6.34
CA LEU A 142 21.97 7.42 5.32
C LEU A 142 20.50 7.64 4.96
N SER A 143 19.91 8.76 5.43
CA SER A 143 18.55 9.16 5.10
C SER A 143 18.56 10.24 4.03
N LEU A 144 17.78 10.03 2.96
CA LEU A 144 17.70 10.93 1.80
C LEU A 144 16.23 11.36 1.59
N PRO A 145 15.72 12.33 2.37
CA PRO A 145 14.38 12.87 2.17
C PRO A 145 14.31 13.61 0.82
N CYS A 146 13.15 13.53 0.16
CA CYS A 146 12.97 14.12 -1.17
C CYS A 146 12.92 15.65 -1.18
N ILE A 147 12.63 16.28 -0.03
CA ILE A 147 12.74 17.73 0.19
C ILE A 147 13.73 17.95 1.34
N TRP A 148 14.64 18.87 1.11
CA TRP A 148 15.57 19.36 2.13
C TRP A 148 15.58 20.90 2.13
N HIS A 149 16.13 21.52 3.17
CA HIS A 149 16.19 22.97 3.31
C HIS A 149 17.65 23.44 3.14
N ASP A 150 17.84 24.43 2.30
CA ASP A 150 19.15 25.06 2.12
C ASP A 150 19.55 25.96 3.32
N GLU A 151 20.70 26.59 3.25
CA GLU A 151 21.25 27.48 4.30
C GLU A 151 20.33 28.69 4.60
N ASN A 152 19.45 29.06 3.67
CA ASN A 152 18.48 30.14 3.82
C ASN A 152 17.11 29.65 4.32
N GLY A 153 16.96 28.35 4.59
CA GLY A 153 15.70 27.71 4.98
C GLY A 153 14.71 27.54 3.83
N GLN A 154 15.18 27.63 2.57
CA GLN A 154 14.34 27.42 1.40
C GLN A 154 14.30 25.92 1.05
N GLU A 155 13.11 25.44 0.72
CA GLU A 155 12.92 24.06 0.27
C GLU A 155 13.61 23.82 -1.07
N GLN A 156 14.27 22.68 -1.15
CA GLN A 156 14.96 22.20 -2.35
C GLN A 156 14.58 20.74 -2.59
N PRO A 157 14.32 20.31 -3.84
CA PRO A 157 14.13 18.91 -4.14
C PRO A 157 15.47 18.16 -4.07
N LEU A 158 15.45 16.92 -3.59
CA LEU A 158 16.65 16.08 -3.56
C LEU A 158 17.23 15.87 -4.98
N TRP A 159 16.35 15.69 -5.95
CA TRP A 159 16.71 15.48 -7.35
C TRP A 159 15.66 16.08 -8.30
N GLU A 160 15.88 17.32 -8.70
CA GLU A 160 14.96 18.11 -9.52
C GLU A 160 14.63 17.45 -10.87
N PHE A 161 15.60 16.74 -11.46
CA PHE A 161 15.37 15.99 -12.71
C PHE A 161 14.27 14.92 -12.58
N LYS A 162 14.07 14.36 -11.38
CA LYS A 162 13.04 13.35 -11.13
C LYS A 162 11.73 13.98 -10.70
N HIS A 163 11.76 14.92 -9.76
CA HIS A 163 10.61 15.60 -9.21
C HIS A 163 10.94 17.06 -8.88
N THR A 164 10.10 17.97 -9.38
CA THR A 164 10.10 19.37 -8.96
C THR A 164 9.41 19.51 -7.58
N LEU A 165 9.64 20.64 -6.90
CA LEU A 165 8.93 20.93 -5.63
C LEU A 165 7.40 20.95 -5.80
N GLU A 166 6.90 21.50 -6.92
CA GLU A 166 5.48 21.55 -7.20
C GLU A 166 4.86 20.14 -7.29
N GLU A 167 5.54 19.23 -7.98
CA GLU A 167 5.12 17.83 -8.09
C GLU A 167 5.17 17.13 -6.73
N LEU A 168 6.19 17.37 -5.92
CA LEU A 168 6.33 16.81 -4.58
C LEU A 168 5.20 17.29 -3.67
N HIS A 169 4.90 18.59 -3.64
CA HIS A 169 3.77 19.13 -2.88
C HIS A 169 2.40 18.65 -3.39
N LYS A 170 2.28 18.34 -4.68
CA LYS A 170 1.06 17.71 -5.21
C LYS A 170 0.89 16.29 -4.67
N ILE A 171 1.97 15.51 -4.59
CA ILE A 171 1.97 14.17 -3.99
C ILE A 171 1.62 14.24 -2.50
N GLU A 172 2.22 15.17 -1.76
CA GLU A 172 1.94 15.43 -0.35
C GLU A 172 0.45 15.70 -0.10
N ARG A 173 -0.14 16.61 -0.87
CA ARG A 173 -1.58 16.90 -0.78
C ARG A 173 -2.48 15.71 -1.14
N SER A 174 -2.01 14.84 -2.03
CA SER A 174 -2.74 13.63 -2.41
C SER A 174 -2.74 12.57 -1.32
N ASN A 175 -1.59 12.33 -0.71
CA ASN A 175 -1.45 11.34 0.38
C ASN A 175 -0.28 11.72 1.30
N SER A 176 -0.58 12.53 2.32
CA SER A 176 0.42 13.03 3.27
C SER A 176 1.13 11.92 4.05
N PHE A 177 0.44 10.81 4.36
CA PHE A 177 1.07 9.68 5.05
C PHE A 177 2.14 9.01 4.17
N VAL A 178 1.81 8.67 2.92
CA VAL A 178 2.77 8.09 1.97
C VAL A 178 3.92 9.06 1.74
N PHE A 179 3.62 10.36 1.64
CA PHE A 179 4.65 11.38 1.47
C PHE A 179 5.61 11.43 2.66
N GLU A 180 5.10 11.54 3.88
CA GLU A 180 5.93 11.58 5.10
C GLU A 180 6.77 10.31 5.26
N THR A 181 6.19 9.13 5.03
CA THR A 181 6.91 7.86 5.19
C THR A 181 7.91 7.62 4.06
N GLN A 182 7.46 7.54 2.82
CA GLN A 182 8.26 7.04 1.69
C GLN A 182 9.11 8.14 1.05
N TYR A 183 8.62 9.37 0.99
CA TYR A 183 9.35 10.48 0.36
C TYR A 183 10.19 11.25 1.36
N MET A 184 9.69 11.51 2.56
CA MET A 184 10.44 12.22 3.59
C MET A 184 11.24 11.29 4.51
N GLN A 185 11.09 9.95 4.36
CA GLN A 185 11.78 8.94 5.17
C GLN A 185 11.50 9.08 6.68
N ASN A 186 10.33 9.62 7.03
CA ASN A 186 9.92 9.97 8.39
C ASN A 186 8.61 9.28 8.77
N PRO A 187 8.60 7.96 9.00
CA PRO A 187 7.41 7.26 9.44
C PRO A 187 7.03 7.74 10.85
N LYS A 188 5.78 8.16 11.00
CA LYS A 188 5.20 8.59 12.27
C LYS A 188 4.19 7.55 12.74
N PRO A 189 3.96 7.40 14.06
CA PRO A 189 2.90 6.56 14.58
C PRO A 189 1.55 6.92 13.96
N LEU A 190 0.78 5.88 13.62
CA LEU A 190 -0.57 6.06 13.13
C LEU A 190 -1.48 6.40 14.30
N GLU A 191 -1.76 7.68 14.54
CA GLU A 191 -2.61 8.14 15.63
C GLU A 191 -3.89 8.81 15.11
N GLY A 192 -4.94 8.77 15.94
CA GLY A 192 -6.19 9.47 15.73
C GLY A 192 -7.19 8.75 14.85
N LEU A 193 -8.21 9.48 14.43
CA LEU A 193 -9.28 8.99 13.57
C LEU A 193 -8.83 8.84 12.13
N MET A 194 -9.40 7.84 11.44
CA MET A 194 -9.12 7.60 10.02
C MET A 194 -9.69 8.71 9.15
N TYR A 195 -10.91 9.17 9.47
CA TYR A 195 -11.65 10.15 8.71
C TYR A 195 -11.94 11.39 9.56
N GLY A 196 -11.91 12.55 8.90
CA GLY A 196 -12.47 13.80 9.42
C GLY A 196 -13.97 13.93 9.11
N GLU A 197 -14.47 15.16 9.08
CA GLU A 197 -15.86 15.41 8.69
C GLU A 197 -16.03 15.17 7.18
N PHE A 198 -17.04 14.37 6.83
CA PHE A 198 -17.37 14.12 5.43
C PHE A 198 -18.11 15.30 4.79
N LYS A 199 -17.90 15.47 3.50
CA LYS A 199 -18.67 16.43 2.69
C LYS A 199 -20.13 16.00 2.62
N THR A 200 -21.04 16.97 2.71
CA THR A 200 -22.47 16.72 2.61
C THR A 200 -23.07 17.39 1.39
N TYR A 201 -24.28 16.94 0.99
CA TYR A 201 -25.02 17.48 -0.13
C TYR A 201 -26.52 17.49 0.18
N ASP A 202 -27.25 18.44 -0.41
CA ASP A 202 -28.71 18.47 -0.43
C ASP A 202 -29.25 18.02 -1.78
N ILE A 203 -28.54 18.36 -2.87
CA ILE A 203 -28.90 18.02 -4.24
C ILE A 203 -27.66 17.45 -4.93
N ILE A 204 -27.84 16.32 -5.62
CA ILE A 204 -26.76 15.72 -6.43
C ILE A 204 -26.60 16.55 -7.70
N PRO A 205 -25.39 17.08 -7.98
CA PRO A 205 -25.12 17.80 -9.22
C PRO A 205 -25.40 16.92 -10.44
N TYR A 206 -26.15 17.47 -11.42
CA TYR A 206 -26.39 16.73 -12.64
C TYR A 206 -25.11 16.64 -13.47
N ALA A 207 -24.86 15.46 -14.02
CA ALA A 207 -23.85 15.24 -15.04
C ALA A 207 -24.38 14.19 -16.04
N ALA A 208 -24.13 14.40 -17.33
CA ALA A 208 -24.59 13.48 -18.37
C ALA A 208 -23.99 12.07 -18.24
N SER A 209 -22.78 11.98 -17.66
CA SER A 209 -22.06 10.74 -17.42
C SER A 209 -22.36 10.06 -16.08
N MET A 210 -23.30 10.61 -15.27
CA MET A 210 -23.62 10.04 -13.96
C MET A 210 -24.19 8.62 -14.07
N LYS A 211 -23.80 7.75 -13.12
CA LYS A 211 -24.25 6.36 -13.02
C LYS A 211 -24.68 6.02 -11.61
N ARG A 212 -25.80 5.31 -11.48
CA ARG A 212 -26.28 4.80 -10.18
C ARG A 212 -25.71 3.43 -9.95
N LYS A 213 -24.88 3.33 -8.93
CA LYS A 213 -24.15 2.11 -8.59
C LYS A 213 -24.47 1.68 -7.17
N ASN A 214 -24.14 0.44 -6.90
CA ASN A 214 -24.13 -0.11 -5.54
C ASN A 214 -22.85 -0.92 -5.33
N TYR A 215 -22.35 -0.87 -4.11
CA TYR A 215 -21.30 -1.76 -3.62
C TYR A 215 -21.84 -2.52 -2.39
N THR A 216 -21.72 -3.83 -2.40
CA THR A 216 -22.14 -4.69 -1.29
C THR A 216 -20.99 -5.56 -0.82
N ASP A 217 -20.55 -5.32 0.42
CA ASP A 217 -19.74 -6.24 1.23
C ASP A 217 -20.68 -7.14 2.01
N THR A 218 -20.54 -8.45 1.82
CA THR A 218 -21.45 -9.44 2.39
C THR A 218 -20.90 -10.05 3.66
N ALA A 219 -21.68 -10.04 4.75
CA ALA A 219 -21.40 -10.86 5.93
C ALA A 219 -22.06 -12.24 5.76
N ASP A 220 -21.30 -13.31 6.04
CA ASP A 220 -21.84 -14.68 5.93
C ASP A 220 -22.43 -15.16 7.26
N THR A 221 -21.70 -15.07 8.34
CA THR A 221 -22.16 -15.45 9.69
C THR A 221 -21.24 -14.79 10.75
N GLY A 222 -21.80 -14.47 11.92
CA GLY A 222 -21.02 -13.98 13.07
C GLY A 222 -21.29 -12.54 13.45
N SER A 223 -20.23 -11.82 13.85
CA SER A 223 -20.29 -10.43 14.31
C SER A 223 -20.14 -9.39 13.20
N ASP A 224 -19.92 -9.82 11.96
CA ASP A 224 -19.67 -8.93 10.83
C ASP A 224 -20.98 -8.32 10.29
N TYR A 225 -20.87 -7.10 9.78
CA TYR A 225 -22.01 -6.39 9.19
C TYR A 225 -22.05 -6.60 7.68
N LEU A 226 -23.25 -6.91 7.16
CA LEU A 226 -23.52 -6.62 5.76
C LEU A 226 -23.53 -5.11 5.58
N CYS A 227 -22.72 -4.63 4.65
CA CYS A 227 -22.71 -3.24 4.26
C CYS A 227 -22.98 -3.09 2.76
N SER A 228 -24.15 -2.55 2.42
CA SER A 228 -24.55 -2.29 1.04
C SER A 228 -24.82 -0.80 0.86
N ILE A 229 -24.09 -0.15 -0.05
CA ILE A 229 -24.12 1.29 -0.28
C ILE A 229 -24.58 1.56 -1.69
N CYS A 230 -25.74 2.24 -1.84
CA CYS A 230 -26.16 2.83 -3.11
C CYS A 230 -25.61 4.25 -3.25
N TYR A 231 -25.11 4.57 -4.43
CA TYR A 231 -24.52 5.88 -4.71
C TYR A 231 -24.70 6.29 -6.17
N THR A 232 -24.67 7.60 -6.41
CA THR A 232 -24.58 8.17 -7.75
C THR A 232 -23.14 8.61 -7.99
N GLU A 233 -22.50 8.00 -8.95
CA GLU A 233 -21.16 8.37 -9.40
C GLU A 233 -21.24 9.53 -10.39
N THR A 234 -20.42 10.56 -10.15
CA THR A 234 -20.29 11.75 -11.00
C THR A 234 -18.81 12.09 -11.19
N PRO A 235 -18.44 12.96 -12.13
CA PRO A 235 -17.06 13.40 -12.30
C PRO A 235 -16.41 13.95 -11.01
N ILE A 236 -17.17 14.64 -10.17
CA ILE A 236 -16.64 15.27 -8.94
C ILE A 236 -16.61 14.36 -7.70
N GLY A 237 -17.33 13.24 -7.71
CA GLY A 237 -17.37 12.32 -6.57
C GLY A 237 -18.51 11.32 -6.62
N ASN A 238 -18.63 10.56 -5.55
CA ASN A 238 -19.66 9.54 -5.32
C ASN A 238 -20.63 10.02 -4.26
N PHE A 239 -21.88 10.20 -4.63
CA PHE A 239 -22.95 10.73 -3.77
C PHE A 239 -23.76 9.55 -3.21
N VAL A 240 -23.59 9.25 -1.93
CA VAL A 240 -24.30 8.16 -1.25
C VAL A 240 -25.78 8.49 -1.13
N THR A 241 -26.64 7.62 -1.66
CA THR A 241 -28.09 7.82 -1.66
C THR A 241 -28.81 6.96 -0.62
N ASP A 242 -28.29 5.75 -0.39
CA ASP A 242 -28.89 4.80 0.56
C ASP A 242 -27.86 3.81 1.10
N ILE A 243 -28.07 3.36 2.34
CA ILE A 243 -27.21 2.39 3.03
C ILE A 243 -28.07 1.35 3.73
N LEU A 244 -27.73 0.08 3.53
CA LEU A 244 -28.17 -1.03 4.36
C LEU A 244 -26.95 -1.54 5.14
N TYR A 245 -26.95 -1.30 6.45
CA TYR A 245 -25.88 -1.69 7.37
C TYR A 245 -26.49 -2.49 8.52
N THR A 246 -26.20 -3.77 8.62
CA THR A 246 -26.89 -4.64 9.59
C THR A 246 -26.21 -5.99 9.77
N GLN A 247 -26.35 -6.58 10.97
CA GLN A 247 -25.94 -7.97 11.29
C GLN A 247 -27.09 -8.98 11.12
N LYS A 248 -28.22 -8.58 10.53
CA LYS A 248 -29.34 -9.49 10.30
C LYS A 248 -28.98 -10.58 9.28
N PRO A 249 -29.59 -11.76 9.40
CA PRO A 249 -29.28 -12.90 8.52
C PRO A 249 -29.71 -12.66 7.06
N MET A 250 -29.22 -13.53 6.16
CA MET A 250 -29.41 -13.39 4.71
C MET A 250 -30.88 -13.39 4.29
N GLU A 251 -31.74 -14.11 5.00
CA GLU A 251 -33.22 -14.14 4.75
C GLU A 251 -33.84 -12.74 4.87
N TYR A 252 -33.21 -11.85 5.65
CA TYR A 252 -33.65 -10.47 5.77
C TYR A 252 -32.88 -9.57 4.77
N THR A 253 -31.56 -9.77 4.65
CA THR A 253 -30.71 -8.86 3.92
C THR A 253 -30.83 -9.00 2.40
N GLU A 254 -31.13 -10.20 1.89
CA GLU A 254 -31.34 -10.42 0.46
C GLU A 254 -32.54 -9.63 -0.10
N PRO A 255 -33.78 -9.76 0.45
CA PRO A 255 -34.90 -8.97 -0.03
C PRO A 255 -34.74 -7.48 0.26
N ALA A 256 -34.19 -7.10 1.41
CA ALA A 256 -33.94 -5.69 1.75
C ALA A 256 -32.96 -5.02 0.77
N THR A 257 -31.91 -5.72 0.36
CA THR A 257 -30.98 -5.25 -0.67
C THR A 257 -31.69 -5.09 -2.02
N ALA A 258 -32.48 -6.07 -2.44
CA ALA A 258 -33.23 -6.01 -3.71
C ALA A 258 -34.20 -4.81 -3.74
N GLU A 259 -34.93 -4.56 -2.65
CA GLU A 259 -35.79 -3.39 -2.51
C GLU A 259 -35.01 -2.08 -2.57
N MET A 260 -33.85 -2.01 -1.89
CA MET A 260 -32.97 -0.83 -1.90
C MET A 260 -32.44 -0.55 -3.31
N LEU A 261 -31.97 -1.56 -4.03
CA LEU A 261 -31.51 -1.43 -5.42
C LEU A 261 -32.64 -0.89 -6.33
N SER A 262 -33.86 -1.41 -6.15
CA SER A 262 -35.01 -1.02 -6.94
C SER A 262 -35.43 0.44 -6.72
N ARG A 263 -35.57 0.86 -5.44
CA ARG A 263 -35.98 2.25 -5.12
C ARG A 263 -34.93 3.28 -5.50
N ASN A 264 -33.63 2.91 -5.47
CA ASN A 264 -32.53 3.78 -5.92
C ASN A 264 -32.30 3.71 -7.43
N LYS A 265 -33.05 2.90 -8.16
CA LYS A 265 -32.88 2.69 -9.62
C LYS A 265 -31.43 2.37 -9.98
N THR A 266 -30.79 1.51 -9.20
CA THR A 266 -29.40 1.13 -9.35
C THR A 266 -29.15 0.42 -10.67
N GLU A 267 -28.21 0.91 -11.47
CA GLU A 267 -27.87 0.34 -12.78
C GLU A 267 -26.85 -0.80 -12.64
N ILE A 268 -25.87 -0.64 -11.74
CA ILE A 268 -24.78 -1.59 -11.54
C ILE A 268 -24.66 -1.91 -10.04
N CYS A 269 -24.73 -3.18 -9.70
CA CYS A 269 -24.48 -3.71 -8.35
C CYS A 269 -23.19 -4.52 -8.33
N TYR A 270 -22.21 -4.09 -7.57
CA TYR A 270 -21.00 -4.82 -7.29
C TYR A 270 -21.16 -5.60 -6.01
N VAL A 271 -21.03 -6.94 -6.07
CA VAL A 271 -21.17 -7.82 -4.91
C VAL A 271 -19.85 -8.54 -4.67
N GLU A 272 -19.31 -8.41 -3.47
CA GLU A 272 -18.14 -9.18 -3.08
C GLU A 272 -18.50 -10.66 -2.97
N SER A 273 -17.74 -11.52 -3.67
CA SER A 273 -18.05 -12.94 -3.84
C SER A 273 -17.32 -13.86 -2.86
N ASN A 274 -16.55 -13.29 -1.93
CA ASN A 274 -15.86 -14.03 -0.90
C ASN A 274 -16.91 -14.64 0.08
N ASN A 275 -16.60 -15.73 0.74
CA ASN A 275 -17.36 -16.28 1.87
C ASN A 275 -18.89 -16.32 1.70
N GLY A 276 -19.40 -16.90 0.61
CA GLY A 276 -20.87 -17.00 0.40
C GLY A 276 -21.49 -15.86 -0.41
N GLY A 277 -20.79 -14.74 -0.65
CA GLY A 277 -21.32 -13.58 -1.36
C GLY A 277 -21.78 -13.84 -2.80
N ARG A 278 -21.25 -14.88 -3.46
CA ARG A 278 -21.75 -15.33 -4.77
C ARG A 278 -23.18 -15.85 -4.71
N SER A 279 -23.55 -16.57 -3.65
CA SER A 279 -24.94 -17.06 -3.44
C SER A 279 -25.84 -15.88 -3.10
N PHE A 280 -25.43 -15.01 -2.19
CA PHE A 280 -26.13 -13.78 -1.86
C PHE A 280 -26.46 -12.95 -3.12
N GLY A 281 -25.46 -12.65 -3.98
CA GLY A 281 -25.68 -11.89 -5.20
C GLY A 281 -26.71 -12.51 -6.15
N ARG A 282 -26.71 -13.84 -6.33
CA ARG A 282 -27.70 -14.56 -7.12
C ARG A 282 -29.11 -14.47 -6.53
N ASN A 283 -29.22 -14.58 -5.21
CA ASN A 283 -30.50 -14.52 -4.51
C ASN A 283 -31.07 -13.09 -4.60
N VAL A 284 -30.25 -12.07 -4.37
CA VAL A 284 -30.66 -10.66 -4.55
C VAL A 284 -31.11 -10.40 -5.99
N GLU A 285 -30.39 -10.92 -6.99
CA GLU A 285 -30.80 -10.81 -8.41
C GLU A 285 -32.16 -11.47 -8.65
N ALA A 286 -32.39 -12.65 -8.08
CA ALA A 286 -33.69 -13.34 -8.19
C ALA A 286 -34.80 -12.53 -7.52
N GLN A 287 -34.57 -11.97 -6.33
CA GLN A 287 -35.52 -11.09 -5.64
C GLN A 287 -35.80 -9.81 -6.46
N CYS A 288 -34.79 -9.20 -7.05
CA CYS A 288 -34.96 -8.06 -7.96
C CYS A 288 -35.93 -8.37 -9.09
N ARG A 289 -35.80 -9.53 -9.74
CA ARG A 289 -36.71 -9.98 -10.80
C ARG A 289 -38.14 -10.14 -10.31
N ILE A 290 -38.33 -10.72 -9.11
CA ILE A 290 -39.67 -10.92 -8.49
C ILE A 290 -40.36 -9.56 -8.28
N ILE A 291 -39.63 -8.52 -7.84
CA ILE A 291 -40.20 -7.19 -7.59
C ILE A 291 -40.21 -6.29 -8.84
N GLY A 292 -39.89 -6.84 -10.02
CA GLY A 292 -39.90 -6.12 -11.30
C GLY A 292 -38.68 -5.26 -11.62
N ASN A 293 -37.60 -5.38 -10.84
CA ASN A 293 -36.32 -4.74 -11.14
C ASN A 293 -35.53 -5.62 -12.13
N ASN A 294 -35.61 -5.31 -13.42
CA ASN A 294 -34.89 -5.98 -14.49
C ASN A 294 -33.77 -5.12 -15.10
N PHE A 295 -33.48 -3.97 -14.50
CA PHE A 295 -32.51 -3.01 -15.02
C PHE A 295 -31.17 -3.03 -14.27
N THR A 296 -31.10 -3.60 -13.07
CA THR A 296 -29.85 -3.72 -12.31
C THR A 296 -28.97 -4.85 -12.87
N SER A 297 -27.74 -4.51 -13.27
CA SER A 297 -26.72 -5.47 -13.67
C SER A 297 -25.88 -5.86 -12.47
N PHE A 298 -25.69 -7.16 -12.24
CA PHE A 298 -24.91 -7.70 -11.13
C PHE A 298 -23.51 -8.08 -11.57
N ASN A 299 -22.50 -7.50 -10.92
CA ASN A 299 -21.09 -7.71 -11.17
C ASN A 299 -20.42 -8.33 -9.92
N PRO A 300 -20.43 -9.66 -9.77
CA PRO A 300 -19.71 -10.33 -8.68
C PRO A 300 -18.20 -10.21 -8.93
N PHE A 301 -17.44 -9.97 -7.86
CA PHE A 301 -15.98 -9.88 -7.92
C PHE A 301 -15.37 -10.52 -6.66
N THR A 302 -14.10 -10.88 -6.72
CA THR A 302 -13.37 -11.43 -5.58
C THR A 302 -12.37 -10.40 -5.09
N GLN A 303 -12.36 -10.13 -3.78
CA GLN A 303 -11.36 -9.28 -3.16
C GLN A 303 -10.24 -10.15 -2.59
N THR A 304 -9.00 -9.86 -2.99
CA THR A 304 -7.80 -10.62 -2.57
C THR A 304 -6.81 -9.79 -1.76
N ALA A 305 -6.94 -8.47 -1.81
CA ALA A 305 -6.07 -7.57 -1.06
C ALA A 305 -6.47 -7.52 0.43
N ASN A 306 -5.49 -7.27 1.28
CA ASN A 306 -5.73 -7.13 2.72
C ASN A 306 -6.66 -5.94 3.00
N LYS A 307 -7.77 -6.19 3.71
CA LYS A 307 -8.84 -5.22 4.02
C LYS A 307 -8.27 -3.96 4.69
N ARG A 308 -7.44 -4.11 5.70
CA ARG A 308 -6.85 -3.01 6.46
C ARG A 308 -5.95 -2.10 5.61
N VAL A 309 -5.14 -2.71 4.74
CA VAL A 309 -4.27 -1.98 3.80
C VAL A 309 -5.09 -1.18 2.80
N ARG A 310 -6.18 -1.77 2.29
CA ARG A 310 -7.10 -1.09 1.35
C ARG A 310 -7.72 0.14 1.99
N ILE A 311 -8.34 -0.02 3.17
CA ILE A 311 -8.98 1.07 3.91
C ILE A 311 -7.98 2.21 4.13
N PHE A 312 -6.79 1.88 4.62
CA PHE A 312 -5.78 2.87 4.93
C PHE A 312 -5.29 3.62 3.67
N THR A 313 -4.91 2.89 2.63
CA THR A 313 -4.38 3.48 1.38
C THR A 313 -5.40 4.35 0.65
N ARG A 314 -6.69 4.00 0.73
CA ARG A 314 -7.78 4.74 0.05
C ARG A 314 -8.47 5.77 0.94
N SER A 315 -8.08 5.91 2.21
CA SER A 315 -8.76 6.78 3.17
C SER A 315 -8.89 8.23 2.70
N ASN A 316 -7.86 8.80 2.08
CA ASN A 316 -7.91 10.15 1.52
C ASN A 316 -8.88 10.29 0.35
N GLU A 317 -8.95 9.28 -0.53
CA GLU A 317 -9.91 9.28 -1.63
C GLU A 317 -11.34 9.13 -1.09
N VAL A 318 -11.56 8.25 -0.11
CA VAL A 318 -12.83 8.12 0.62
C VAL A 318 -13.24 9.46 1.21
N GLN A 319 -12.36 10.13 1.96
CA GLN A 319 -12.62 11.42 2.58
C GLN A 319 -12.95 12.53 1.58
N ASN A 320 -12.32 12.53 0.42
CA ASN A 320 -12.42 13.62 -0.55
C ASN A 320 -13.49 13.42 -1.63
N LEU A 321 -13.80 12.18 -1.98
CA LEU A 321 -14.67 11.85 -3.12
C LEU A 321 -16.02 11.26 -2.71
N ILE A 322 -16.25 10.95 -1.44
CA ILE A 322 -17.54 10.49 -0.94
C ILE A 322 -18.30 11.66 -0.31
N TYR A 323 -19.54 11.81 -0.74
CA TYR A 323 -20.49 12.82 -0.25
C TYR A 323 -21.70 12.12 0.33
N PHE A 324 -22.11 12.53 1.54
CA PHE A 324 -23.31 12.04 2.21
C PHE A 324 -24.45 13.06 2.12
N PRO A 325 -25.73 12.64 2.13
CA PRO A 325 -26.82 13.59 2.24
C PRO A 325 -26.77 14.32 3.59
N THR A 326 -27.18 15.59 3.61
CA THR A 326 -27.26 16.35 4.87
C THR A 326 -28.07 15.58 5.90
N GLY A 327 -27.55 15.47 7.13
CA GLY A 327 -28.16 14.70 8.22
C GLY A 327 -28.02 13.18 8.13
N TRP A 328 -27.07 12.69 7.37
CA TRP A 328 -26.81 11.27 7.17
C TRP A 328 -26.53 10.49 8.47
N GLU A 329 -25.97 11.13 9.47
CA GLU A 329 -25.70 10.52 10.78
C GLU A 329 -27.00 10.12 11.52
N HIS A 330 -28.06 10.89 11.32
CA HIS A 330 -29.38 10.57 11.87
C HIS A 330 -30.11 9.50 11.03
N LYS A 331 -29.83 9.48 9.74
CA LYS A 331 -30.44 8.51 8.81
C LYS A 331 -29.83 7.10 8.98
N TRP A 332 -28.53 7.02 9.23
CA TRP A 332 -27.78 5.75 9.42
C TRP A 332 -26.89 5.81 10.66
N PRO A 333 -27.44 5.87 11.87
CA PRO A 333 -26.70 6.18 13.09
C PRO A 333 -25.63 5.15 13.43
N GLU A 334 -25.88 3.87 13.24
CA GLU A 334 -24.92 2.81 13.53
C GLU A 334 -23.74 2.84 12.56
N PHE A 335 -24.02 2.96 11.28
CA PHE A 335 -23.00 3.14 10.24
C PHE A 335 -22.14 4.40 10.51
N ALA A 336 -22.81 5.52 10.81
CA ALA A 336 -22.12 6.78 11.11
C ALA A 336 -21.24 6.68 12.36
N SER A 337 -21.70 5.98 13.39
CA SER A 337 -20.92 5.75 14.62
C SER A 337 -19.62 5.00 14.33
N HIS A 338 -19.68 3.92 13.53
CA HIS A 338 -18.49 3.14 13.19
C HIS A 338 -17.52 4.00 12.35
N VAL A 339 -17.97 4.61 11.26
CA VAL A 339 -17.13 5.42 10.38
C VAL A 339 -16.47 6.60 11.12
N LYS A 340 -17.22 7.31 11.98
CA LYS A 340 -16.69 8.49 12.71
C LYS A 340 -15.77 8.09 13.86
N SER A 341 -15.87 6.90 14.40
CA SER A 341 -15.00 6.41 15.50
C SER A 341 -13.82 5.57 15.01
N TYR A 342 -13.76 5.24 13.72
CA TYR A 342 -12.72 4.37 13.18
C TYR A 342 -11.33 5.00 13.27
N ARG A 343 -10.41 4.28 13.91
CA ARG A 343 -9.06 4.75 14.20
C ARG A 343 -8.05 4.20 13.20
N LYS A 344 -6.98 4.94 12.98
CA LYS A 344 -5.82 4.49 12.20
C LYS A 344 -5.13 3.30 12.86
N GLN A 345 -5.10 3.27 14.19
CA GLN A 345 -4.64 2.14 14.99
C GLN A 345 -5.73 1.07 15.03
N GLN A 346 -5.46 -0.04 14.40
CA GLN A 346 -6.43 -1.08 14.07
C GLN A 346 -6.92 -1.89 15.28
N GLU A 347 -6.09 -2.08 16.27
CA GLU A 347 -6.39 -2.80 17.52
C GLU A 347 -7.53 -2.17 18.31
N PHE A 348 -7.87 -0.91 18.02
CA PHE A 348 -8.97 -0.21 18.68
C PHE A 348 -10.30 -0.25 17.90
N ASN A 349 -10.31 -0.88 16.73
CA ASN A 349 -11.52 -0.98 15.90
C ASN A 349 -12.17 -2.36 16.09
N SER A 350 -13.43 -2.37 16.52
CA SER A 350 -14.20 -3.60 16.66
C SER A 350 -14.77 -4.12 15.34
N HIS A 351 -15.02 -3.22 14.41
CA HIS A 351 -15.59 -3.50 13.09
C HIS A 351 -14.87 -2.64 12.05
N ASP A 352 -14.84 -3.09 10.80
CA ASP A 352 -14.25 -2.41 9.66
C ASP A 352 -15.09 -2.53 8.36
N ASP A 353 -16.31 -3.06 8.48
CA ASP A 353 -17.18 -3.38 7.33
C ASP A 353 -17.73 -2.12 6.65
N ALA A 354 -18.00 -1.06 7.42
CA ALA A 354 -18.45 0.23 6.88
C ALA A 354 -17.35 0.90 6.07
N GLU A 355 -16.12 0.92 6.59
CA GLU A 355 -14.93 1.52 6.00
C GLU A 355 -14.47 0.76 4.77
N ASP A 356 -14.59 -0.57 4.81
CA ASP A 356 -14.28 -1.43 3.67
C ASP A 356 -15.26 -1.22 2.52
N ALA A 357 -16.54 -1.12 2.82
CA ALA A 357 -17.54 -0.81 1.80
C ALA A 357 -17.34 0.58 1.20
N LEU A 358 -17.00 1.62 1.98
CA LEU A 358 -16.65 2.94 1.46
C LEU A 358 -15.40 2.89 0.57
N THR A 359 -14.41 2.10 0.97
CA THR A 359 -13.21 1.84 0.17
C THR A 359 -13.59 1.16 -1.16
N GLY A 360 -14.46 0.17 -1.11
CA GLY A 360 -14.97 -0.51 -2.29
C GLY A 360 -15.72 0.41 -3.25
N VAL A 361 -16.49 1.39 -2.75
CA VAL A 361 -17.13 2.42 -3.57
C VAL A 361 -16.08 3.21 -4.37
N ILE A 362 -14.96 3.56 -3.75
CA ILE A 362 -13.85 4.26 -4.42
C ILE A 362 -13.15 3.36 -5.45
N GLU A 363 -12.89 2.10 -5.12
CA GLU A 363 -12.24 1.14 -6.03
C GLU A 363 -13.07 0.84 -7.29
N LYS A 364 -14.39 1.00 -7.22
CA LYS A 364 -15.31 0.80 -8.36
C LYS A 364 -15.60 2.11 -9.13
N ARG A 365 -14.89 3.19 -8.81
CA ARG A 365 -15.00 4.45 -9.51
C ARG A 365 -14.46 4.32 -10.94
N GLY A 366 -15.23 4.81 -11.92
CA GLY A 366 -14.81 4.90 -13.31
C GLY A 366 -13.80 6.03 -13.55
N TYR A 367 -13.09 5.97 -14.68
CA TYR A 367 -12.29 7.09 -15.16
C TYR A 367 -13.19 8.09 -15.88
N PHE A 368 -13.15 9.37 -15.46
CA PHE A 368 -13.81 10.48 -16.13
C PHE A 368 -12.73 11.33 -16.83
N ASN A 369 -12.93 11.64 -18.10
CA ASN A 369 -12.09 12.62 -18.80
C ASN A 369 -12.50 14.01 -18.32
N ASN A 370 -11.62 14.72 -17.65
CA ASN A 370 -11.88 15.89 -16.80
C ASN A 370 -12.32 17.17 -17.55
N GLU A 371 -12.53 17.22 -18.86
CA GLU A 371 -12.71 18.50 -19.55
C GLU A 371 -14.05 18.71 -20.28
N GLU A 372 -14.88 17.69 -20.50
CA GLU A 372 -16.07 17.85 -21.33
C GLU A 372 -17.44 17.74 -20.61
N ASP A 373 -17.48 17.32 -19.34
CA ASP A 373 -18.73 16.95 -18.66
C ASP A 373 -19.22 17.92 -17.57
N LEU A 374 -18.55 19.04 -17.34
CA LEU A 374 -18.96 20.00 -16.31
C LEU A 374 -19.46 21.29 -16.95
N ASP A 375 -20.77 21.45 -16.97
CA ASP A 375 -21.38 22.79 -17.18
C ASP A 375 -21.08 23.63 -15.92
N LYS A 376 -20.14 24.58 -16.06
CA LYS A 376 -19.62 25.40 -14.95
C LYS A 376 -20.67 26.32 -14.29
N GLU A 377 -21.81 26.49 -14.91
CA GLU A 377 -22.90 27.35 -14.39
C GLU A 377 -23.74 26.65 -13.29
N ASP A 378 -23.75 25.31 -13.24
CA ASP A 378 -24.55 24.56 -12.24
C ASP A 378 -23.80 24.27 -10.89
N LEU A 379 -22.55 24.67 -10.79
CA LEU A 379 -21.72 24.28 -9.62
C LEU A 379 -21.95 25.13 -8.36
N GLY A 380 -22.78 26.17 -8.36
CA GLY A 380 -23.18 26.89 -7.13
C GLY A 380 -22.09 27.13 -6.08
N ILE A 381 -20.82 27.10 -6.49
CA ILE A 381 -19.67 27.31 -5.62
C ILE A 381 -19.35 28.80 -5.59
N TRP A 382 -19.79 29.46 -4.52
CA TRP A 382 -19.41 30.83 -4.17
C TRP A 382 -18.28 30.77 -3.13
#